data_afbda1828d1d9e871b22649a4c38c823
#
_entry.id   afbda1828d1d9e871b22649a4c38c823
#
_cell.length_a   1.000
_cell.length_b   1.000
_cell.length_c   1.000
_cell.angle_alpha   90.00
_cell.angle_beta   90.00
_cell.angle_gamma   90.00
#
_symmetry.space_group_name_H-M   'P 1'
#
loop_
_entity.id
_entity.type
_entity.pdbx_description
1 polymer ?
#
loop_
_entity_poly.entity_id
_entity_poly.type
_entity_poly.pdbx_seq_one_letter_code
_entity_poly.pdbx_strand_id
1 'polypeptide(L)'
;SNFSFYYAHHMSTIEGGMISTNSKDNYYKLLMLRSHGLIREVKDIKFQKKFMKKNKFVNSQFIFEIPGFNLRNTEIGACLGLSQLKRLDKNIKLRNKNFIKFLSLLDKNYFFTNYFIKGMSNYAFNVILKKKNPKLFLKILKQLEKYKIEYRLGSAGGGNQLRQPYVKKMKLKNKLTEFPNVEHIHKYCFY
;
A
#
# COMPACT_ATOMS: atom_id res chain seq x y z
N SER A 1 10.68 -5.73 -2.01
CA SER A 1 9.22 -5.61 -2.23
C SER A 1 8.48 -5.73 -0.92
N ASN A 2 7.34 -5.07 -0.80
CA ASN A 2 6.43 -5.19 0.33
C ASN A 2 5.02 -5.49 -0.17
N PHE A 3 4.31 -6.32 0.58
CA PHE A 3 2.98 -6.80 0.25
C PHE A 3 2.06 -6.57 1.45
N SER A 4 0.82 -6.19 1.18
CA SER A 4 -0.22 -6.12 2.18
C SER A 4 -1.25 -7.22 1.95
N PHE A 5 -1.66 -7.88 3.02
CA PHE A 5 -2.70 -8.89 3.04
C PHE A 5 -3.93 -8.43 3.82
N TYR A 6 -4.11 -7.11 3.93
CA TYR A 6 -5.30 -6.51 4.49
C TYR A 6 -6.55 -6.90 3.69
N TYR A 7 -7.70 -6.96 4.32
CA TYR A 7 -8.91 -7.55 3.75
C TYR A 7 -9.35 -6.95 2.40
N ALA A 8 -9.03 -5.69 2.14
CA ALA A 8 -9.41 -4.99 0.91
C ALA A 8 -8.47 -5.25 -0.29
N HIS A 9 -7.39 -6.00 -0.12
CA HIS A 9 -6.41 -6.24 -1.18
C HIS A 9 -6.71 -7.49 -2.02
N HIS A 10 -5.88 -7.75 -3.04
CA HIS A 10 -6.07 -8.84 -4.00
C HIS A 10 -6.04 -10.23 -3.36
N MET A 11 -5.27 -10.37 -2.30
CA MET A 11 -5.19 -11.55 -1.44
C MET A 11 -5.27 -11.06 0.00
N SER A 12 -6.16 -11.67 0.79
CA SER A 12 -6.42 -11.22 2.15
C SER A 12 -6.18 -12.34 3.17
N THR A 13 -5.53 -11.98 4.27
CA THR A 13 -5.44 -12.79 5.48
C THR A 13 -6.11 -12.11 6.67
N ILE A 14 -7.13 -11.27 6.39
CA ILE A 14 -7.81 -10.33 7.28
C ILE A 14 -6.86 -9.16 7.57
N GLU A 15 -5.84 -9.38 8.34
CA GLU A 15 -4.67 -8.53 8.55
C GLU A 15 -3.41 -9.30 8.22
N GLY A 16 -2.36 -8.61 7.78
CA GLY A 16 -1.07 -9.22 7.50
C GLY A 16 -0.27 -8.48 6.45
N GLY A 17 0.98 -8.86 6.33
CA GLY A 17 1.90 -8.32 5.34
C GLY A 17 3.16 -9.15 5.21
N MET A 18 3.89 -8.90 4.15
CA MET A 18 5.17 -9.55 3.87
C MET A 18 6.14 -8.56 3.26
N ILE A 19 7.39 -8.64 3.67
CA ILE A 19 8.50 -7.91 3.04
C ILE A 19 9.50 -8.93 2.52
N SER A 20 9.91 -8.79 1.25
CA SER A 20 11.00 -9.56 0.66
C SER A 20 12.17 -8.65 0.29
N THR A 21 13.38 -9.11 0.55
CA THR A 21 14.62 -8.37 0.28
C THR A 21 15.76 -9.31 -0.08
N ASN A 22 16.67 -8.86 -0.95
CA ASN A 22 17.93 -9.54 -1.28
C ASN A 22 19.08 -9.08 -0.38
N SER A 23 18.88 -8.06 0.48
CA SER A 23 19.88 -7.57 1.42
C SER A 23 19.79 -8.36 2.73
N LYS A 24 20.88 -9.03 3.09
CA LYS A 24 21.02 -9.78 4.35
C LYS A 24 20.84 -8.85 5.56
N ASP A 25 21.40 -7.65 5.52
CA ASP A 25 21.31 -6.69 6.63
C ASP A 25 19.86 -6.19 6.82
N ASN A 26 19.16 -5.89 5.72
CA ASN A 26 17.75 -5.52 5.79
C ASN A 26 16.89 -6.68 6.31
N TYR A 27 17.16 -7.91 5.87
CA TYR A 27 16.48 -9.11 6.37
C TYR A 27 16.63 -9.25 7.89
N TYR A 28 17.85 -9.11 8.42
CA TYR A 28 18.10 -9.20 9.86
C TYR A 28 17.41 -8.08 10.64
N LYS A 29 17.48 -6.84 10.14
CA LYS A 29 16.74 -5.71 10.73
C LYS A 29 15.23 -5.96 10.76
N LEU A 30 14.65 -6.47 9.67
CA LEU A 30 13.24 -6.78 9.60
C LEU A 30 12.81 -7.89 10.57
N LEU A 31 13.61 -8.93 10.72
CA LEU A 31 13.37 -9.97 11.72
C LEU A 31 13.33 -9.40 13.14
N MET A 32 14.28 -8.53 13.48
CA MET A 32 14.30 -7.85 14.78
C MET A 32 13.14 -6.88 14.94
N LEU A 33 12.91 -6.00 13.95
CA LEU A 33 11.83 -4.99 13.99
C LEU A 33 10.45 -5.60 14.19
N ARG A 34 10.14 -6.72 13.55
CA ARG A 34 8.85 -7.37 13.69
C ARG A 34 8.64 -8.02 15.07
N SER A 35 9.72 -8.23 15.84
CA SER A 35 9.70 -8.97 17.10
C SER A 35 10.53 -8.24 18.18
N HIS A 36 10.04 -7.10 18.61
CA HIS A 36 10.54 -6.29 19.73
C HIS A 36 11.99 -5.79 19.62
N GLY A 37 12.68 -6.00 18.51
CA GLY A 37 14.10 -5.67 18.37
C GLY A 37 15.07 -6.77 18.85
N LEU A 38 14.56 -7.99 19.10
CA LEU A 38 15.31 -9.10 19.68
C LEU A 38 16.31 -9.72 18.68
N ILE A 39 17.58 -9.86 19.08
CA ILE A 39 18.62 -10.48 18.24
C ILE A 39 18.37 -11.98 18.03
N ARG A 40 17.71 -12.67 18.94
CA ARG A 40 17.42 -14.12 18.86
C ARG A 40 16.51 -14.48 17.68
N GLU A 41 15.78 -13.53 17.12
CA GLU A 41 14.94 -13.73 15.93
C GLU A 41 15.78 -13.94 14.66
N VAL A 42 17.03 -13.51 14.67
CA VAL A 42 18.00 -13.77 13.61
C VAL A 42 18.69 -15.10 13.86
N LYS A 43 18.38 -16.13 13.06
CA LYS A 43 18.91 -17.49 13.25
C LYS A 43 20.42 -17.63 12.96
N ASP A 44 21.13 -16.59 12.55
CA ASP A 44 22.58 -16.59 12.34
C ASP A 44 23.30 -16.52 13.68
N ILE A 45 23.91 -17.65 14.08
CA ILE A 45 24.63 -17.78 15.34
C ILE A 45 25.84 -16.83 15.43
N LYS A 46 26.53 -16.56 14.31
CA LYS A 46 27.67 -15.63 14.30
C LYS A 46 27.18 -14.20 14.60
N PHE A 47 26.06 -13.83 14.03
CA PHE A 47 25.40 -12.56 14.31
C PHE A 47 25.02 -12.45 15.80
N GLN A 48 24.32 -13.44 16.35
CA GLN A 48 23.93 -13.43 17.76
C GLN A 48 25.15 -13.35 18.69
N LYS A 49 26.18 -14.17 18.48
CA LYS A 49 27.42 -14.18 19.29
C LYS A 49 28.13 -12.82 19.31
N LYS A 50 28.10 -12.06 18.19
CA LYS A 50 28.66 -10.70 18.11
C LYS A 50 28.02 -9.77 19.13
N PHE A 51 26.69 -9.80 19.25
CA PHE A 51 25.93 -8.94 20.17
C PHE A 51 26.00 -9.46 21.62
N MET A 52 25.98 -10.77 21.83
CA MET A 52 26.15 -11.36 23.17
C MET A 52 27.49 -10.97 23.78
N LYS A 53 28.57 -10.99 23.00
CA LYS A 53 29.90 -10.58 23.46
C LYS A 53 29.95 -9.11 23.90
N LYS A 54 29.22 -8.23 23.25
CA LYS A 54 29.16 -6.80 23.57
C LYS A 54 28.30 -6.50 24.80
N ASN A 55 27.30 -7.34 25.08
CA ASN A 55 26.28 -7.11 26.09
C ASN A 55 26.27 -8.21 27.15
N LYS A 56 27.45 -8.54 27.72
CA LYS A 56 27.63 -9.62 28.71
C LYS A 56 26.84 -9.43 30.02
N PHE A 57 26.43 -8.21 30.30
CA PHE A 57 25.65 -7.83 31.49
C PHE A 57 24.13 -8.03 31.30
N VAL A 58 23.68 -8.38 30.08
CA VAL A 58 22.27 -8.62 29.76
C VAL A 58 22.04 -10.11 29.53
N ASN A 59 20.87 -10.61 29.93
CA ASN A 59 20.46 -11.97 29.60
C ASN A 59 20.49 -12.18 28.06
N SER A 60 21.26 -13.14 27.60
CA SER A 60 21.48 -13.42 26.17
C SER A 60 20.21 -13.69 25.37
N GLN A 61 19.14 -14.18 26.04
CA GLN A 61 17.84 -14.44 25.42
C GLN A 61 17.02 -13.15 25.21
N PHE A 62 17.38 -12.06 25.87
CA PHE A 62 16.62 -10.81 25.90
C PHE A 62 17.49 -9.60 25.56
N ILE A 63 18.33 -9.72 24.53
CA ILE A 63 19.08 -8.58 23.99
C ILE A 63 18.21 -7.88 22.93
N PHE A 64 17.72 -6.69 23.26
CA PHE A 64 16.96 -5.79 22.37
C PHE A 64 17.95 -4.81 21.74
N GLU A 65 18.39 -5.09 20.52
CA GLU A 65 19.42 -4.29 19.82
C GLU A 65 18.86 -2.98 19.26
N ILE A 66 17.60 -3.00 18.84
CA ILE A 66 16.91 -1.85 18.27
C ILE A 66 15.50 -1.74 18.84
N PRO A 67 14.90 -0.53 18.88
CA PRO A 67 13.47 -0.40 19.12
C PRO A 67 12.70 -1.17 18.05
N GLY A 68 11.76 -2.03 18.47
CA GLY A 68 11.01 -2.89 17.55
C GLY A 68 9.52 -2.94 17.88
N PHE A 69 8.78 -3.59 17.01
CA PHE A 69 7.33 -3.77 17.12
C PHE A 69 6.99 -5.21 17.48
N ASN A 70 5.72 -5.50 17.70
CA ASN A 70 5.18 -6.85 17.75
C ASN A 70 4.25 -7.06 16.55
N LEU A 71 4.81 -7.43 15.40
CA LEU A 71 4.12 -7.54 14.11
C LEU A 71 4.24 -8.95 13.51
N ARG A 72 4.14 -9.97 14.37
CA ARG A 72 4.25 -11.37 13.93
C ARG A 72 2.94 -11.85 13.33
N ASN A 73 3.02 -12.44 12.14
CA ASN A 73 1.89 -13.16 11.55
C ASN A 73 1.63 -14.48 12.30
N THR A 74 0.42 -14.97 12.17
CA THR A 74 -0.04 -16.24 12.73
C THR A 74 -0.17 -17.31 11.64
N GLU A 75 -0.13 -18.58 12.04
CA GLU A 75 -0.40 -19.71 11.14
C GLU A 75 -1.83 -19.69 10.59
N ILE A 76 -2.78 -19.16 11.36
CA ILE A 76 -4.17 -18.95 10.90
C ILE A 76 -4.19 -18.04 9.68
N GLY A 77 -3.47 -16.91 9.72
CA GLY A 77 -3.33 -16.02 8.57
C GLY A 77 -2.68 -16.72 7.37
N ALA A 78 -1.68 -17.56 7.61
CA ALA A 78 -1.02 -18.33 6.54
C ALA A 78 -1.99 -19.33 5.87
N CYS A 79 -2.81 -20.04 6.64
CA CYS A 79 -3.85 -20.94 6.11
C CYS A 79 -4.86 -20.20 5.23
N LEU A 80 -5.33 -19.03 5.69
CA LEU A 80 -6.19 -18.16 4.88
C LEU A 80 -5.50 -17.72 3.59
N GLY A 81 -4.23 -17.30 3.68
CA GLY A 81 -3.41 -16.90 2.55
C GLY A 81 -3.26 -17.99 1.49
N LEU A 82 -3.00 -19.23 1.88
CA LEU A 82 -2.91 -20.37 0.98
C LEU A 82 -4.23 -20.61 0.23
N SER A 83 -5.37 -20.48 0.90
CA SER A 83 -6.69 -20.57 0.26
C SER A 83 -6.90 -19.43 -0.76
N GLN A 84 -6.51 -18.21 -0.41
CA GLN A 84 -6.63 -17.04 -1.30
C GLN A 84 -5.70 -17.14 -2.52
N LEU A 85 -4.48 -17.66 -2.32
CA LEU A 85 -3.47 -17.81 -3.38
C LEU A 85 -4.00 -18.66 -4.55
N LYS A 86 -4.75 -19.71 -4.27
CA LYS A 86 -5.37 -20.58 -5.30
C LYS A 86 -6.27 -19.82 -6.28
N ARG A 87 -6.82 -18.68 -5.86
CA ARG A 87 -7.77 -17.87 -6.65
C ARG A 87 -7.14 -16.61 -7.23
N LEU A 88 -5.91 -16.28 -6.83
CA LEU A 88 -5.29 -14.99 -7.13
C LEU A 88 -5.19 -14.73 -8.63
N ASP A 89 -4.66 -15.67 -9.41
CA ASP A 89 -4.47 -15.50 -10.86
C ASP A 89 -5.80 -15.33 -11.61
N LYS A 90 -6.83 -16.09 -11.22
CA LYS A 90 -8.17 -15.95 -11.77
C LYS A 90 -8.74 -14.57 -11.47
N ASN A 91 -8.59 -14.09 -10.24
CA ASN A 91 -9.06 -12.78 -9.82
C ASN A 91 -8.31 -11.64 -10.54
N ILE A 92 -7.00 -11.76 -10.74
CA ILE A 92 -6.20 -10.79 -11.50
C ILE A 92 -6.70 -10.71 -12.95
N LYS A 93 -6.91 -11.84 -13.61
CA LYS A 93 -7.45 -11.88 -14.98
C LYS A 93 -8.83 -11.20 -15.07
N LEU A 94 -9.71 -11.48 -14.11
CA LEU A 94 -11.05 -10.87 -14.07
C LEU A 94 -10.97 -9.36 -13.82
N ARG A 95 -10.15 -8.90 -12.88
CA ARG A 95 -9.93 -7.47 -12.60
C ARG A 95 -9.42 -6.74 -13.85
N ASN A 96 -8.45 -7.31 -14.55
CA ASN A 96 -7.90 -6.70 -15.77
C ASN A 96 -8.95 -6.64 -16.89
N LYS A 97 -9.73 -7.71 -17.10
CA LYS A 97 -10.85 -7.73 -18.05
C LYS A 97 -11.86 -6.63 -17.73
N ASN A 98 -12.27 -6.52 -16.47
CA ASN A 98 -13.23 -5.51 -16.02
C ASN A 98 -12.66 -4.09 -16.18
N PHE A 99 -11.36 -3.88 -15.89
CA PHE A 99 -10.72 -2.58 -16.05
C PHE A 99 -10.66 -2.14 -17.51
N ILE A 100 -10.30 -3.02 -18.43
CA ILE A 100 -10.28 -2.73 -19.87
C ILE A 100 -11.69 -2.35 -20.35
N LYS A 101 -12.71 -3.12 -19.94
CA LYS A 101 -14.11 -2.81 -20.25
C LYS A 101 -14.51 -1.45 -19.67
N PHE A 102 -14.17 -1.17 -18.42
CA PHE A 102 -14.46 0.11 -17.78
C PHE A 102 -13.83 1.27 -18.55
N LEU A 103 -12.56 1.17 -18.92
CA LEU A 103 -11.88 2.21 -19.71
C LEU A 103 -12.52 2.43 -21.08
N SER A 104 -13.05 1.39 -21.72
CA SER A 104 -13.72 1.50 -23.02
C SER A 104 -15.05 2.26 -22.97
N LEU A 105 -15.67 2.36 -21.78
CA LEU A 105 -16.92 3.07 -21.55
C LEU A 105 -16.71 4.55 -21.18
N LEU A 106 -15.49 4.95 -20.85
CA LEU A 106 -15.18 6.33 -20.52
C LEU A 106 -14.97 7.18 -21.79
N ASP A 107 -15.59 8.35 -21.84
CA ASP A 107 -15.36 9.31 -22.92
C ASP A 107 -13.95 9.89 -22.84
N LYS A 108 -13.11 9.53 -23.82
CA LYS A 108 -11.71 9.95 -23.96
C LYS A 108 -11.51 11.47 -24.06
N ASN A 109 -12.53 12.23 -24.39
CA ASN A 109 -12.44 13.69 -24.46
C ASN A 109 -12.41 14.32 -23.06
N TYR A 110 -13.08 13.71 -22.11
CA TYR A 110 -13.22 14.21 -20.74
C TYR A 110 -12.34 13.48 -19.74
N PHE A 111 -12.12 12.16 -19.92
CA PHE A 111 -11.44 11.32 -18.94
C PHE A 111 -10.08 10.83 -19.40
N PHE A 112 -9.16 10.69 -18.46
CA PHE A 112 -7.89 10.03 -18.69
C PHE A 112 -8.10 8.51 -18.81
N THR A 113 -7.71 7.94 -19.96
CA THR A 113 -7.90 6.50 -20.26
C THR A 113 -6.60 5.80 -20.67
N ASN A 114 -5.49 6.54 -20.77
CA ASN A 114 -4.21 6.00 -21.21
C ASN A 114 -3.41 5.43 -20.02
N TYR A 115 -3.79 4.25 -19.56
CA TYR A 115 -3.10 3.53 -18.50
C TYR A 115 -2.18 2.45 -19.06
N PHE A 116 -1.05 2.25 -18.41
CA PHE A 116 -0.18 1.10 -18.71
C PHE A 116 -0.76 -0.15 -18.06
N ILE A 117 -1.24 -1.09 -18.89
CA ILE A 117 -2.02 -2.25 -18.44
C ILE A 117 -1.14 -3.50 -18.21
N LYS A 118 0.00 -3.62 -18.94
CA LYS A 118 0.86 -4.80 -18.86
C LYS A 118 1.43 -4.97 -17.44
N GLY A 119 1.19 -6.13 -16.83
CA GLY A 119 1.71 -6.46 -15.51
C GLY A 119 1.01 -5.77 -14.33
N MET A 120 -0.11 -5.06 -14.57
CA MET A 120 -0.89 -4.46 -13.49
C MET A 120 -2.10 -5.31 -13.10
N SER A 121 -2.57 -5.10 -11.89
CA SER A 121 -3.91 -5.47 -11.44
C SER A 121 -4.45 -4.32 -10.59
N ASN A 122 -5.48 -3.64 -11.10
CA ASN A 122 -5.99 -2.46 -10.42
C ASN A 122 -6.70 -2.80 -9.10
N TYR A 123 -6.48 -1.94 -8.12
CA TYR A 123 -7.17 -1.99 -6.84
C TYR A 123 -8.59 -1.42 -6.95
N ALA A 124 -8.71 -0.29 -7.66
CA ALA A 124 -9.95 0.44 -7.86
C ALA A 124 -9.99 1.08 -9.26
N PHE A 125 -11.16 1.52 -9.71
CA PHE A 125 -11.35 2.22 -10.97
C PHE A 125 -11.10 3.72 -10.77
N ASN A 126 -9.87 4.17 -10.94
CA ASN A 126 -9.56 5.60 -10.86
C ASN A 126 -10.13 6.34 -12.08
N VAL A 127 -10.99 7.32 -11.83
CA VAL A 127 -11.57 8.19 -12.85
C VAL A 127 -11.00 9.59 -12.69
N ILE A 128 -10.25 10.05 -13.67
CA ILE A 128 -9.55 11.33 -13.64
C ILE A 128 -10.04 12.20 -14.80
N LEU A 129 -10.52 13.42 -14.51
CA LEU A 129 -10.80 14.40 -15.56
C LEU A 129 -9.51 14.89 -16.20
N LYS A 130 -9.43 14.94 -17.53
CA LYS A 130 -8.25 15.44 -18.27
C LYS A 130 -7.96 16.91 -18.01
N LYS A 131 -9.02 17.73 -17.95
CA LYS A 131 -8.93 19.18 -17.78
C LYS A 131 -9.60 19.62 -16.49
N LYS A 132 -9.14 20.73 -15.93
CA LYS A 132 -9.77 21.40 -14.80
C LYS A 132 -11.19 21.83 -15.17
N ASN A 133 -12.19 21.18 -14.62
CA ASN A 133 -13.59 21.52 -14.81
C ASN A 133 -14.38 21.22 -13.53
N PRO A 134 -14.40 22.16 -12.56
CA PRO A 134 -15.11 21.98 -11.30
C PRO A 134 -16.61 21.73 -11.48
N LYS A 135 -17.23 22.42 -12.44
CA LYS A 135 -18.67 22.28 -12.70
C LYS A 135 -19.02 20.87 -13.18
N LEU A 136 -18.26 20.34 -14.15
CA LEU A 136 -18.45 18.98 -14.64
C LEU A 136 -18.17 17.96 -13.53
N PHE A 137 -17.10 18.14 -12.77
CA PHE A 137 -16.73 17.23 -11.67
C PHE A 137 -17.86 17.12 -10.64
N LEU A 138 -18.38 18.25 -10.16
CA LEU A 138 -19.51 18.28 -9.22
C LEU A 138 -20.77 17.65 -9.82
N LYS A 139 -21.05 17.87 -11.11
CA LYS A 139 -22.18 17.23 -11.80
C LYS A 139 -22.05 15.71 -11.79
N ILE A 140 -20.84 15.17 -12.03
CA ILE A 140 -20.58 13.74 -12.00
C ILE A 140 -20.82 13.18 -10.58
N LEU A 141 -20.26 13.82 -9.54
CA LEU A 141 -20.44 13.37 -8.16
C LEU A 141 -21.91 13.32 -7.76
N LYS A 142 -22.69 14.37 -8.11
CA LYS A 142 -24.14 14.39 -7.89
C LYS A 142 -24.88 13.24 -8.60
N GLN A 143 -24.42 12.84 -9.80
CA GLN A 143 -25.02 11.69 -10.49
C GLN A 143 -24.65 10.37 -9.77
N LEU A 144 -23.42 10.20 -9.33
CA LEU A 144 -23.02 9.02 -8.54
C LEU A 144 -23.88 8.90 -7.28
N GLU A 145 -24.08 10.01 -6.54
CA GLU A 145 -24.95 10.07 -5.36
C GLU A 145 -26.40 9.71 -5.69
N LYS A 146 -26.94 10.29 -6.77
CA LYS A 146 -28.31 10.00 -7.24
C LYS A 146 -28.52 8.51 -7.52
N TYR A 147 -27.52 7.84 -8.11
CA TYR A 147 -27.58 6.42 -8.43
C TYR A 147 -27.05 5.52 -7.30
N LYS A 148 -26.76 6.08 -6.11
CA LYS A 148 -26.24 5.36 -4.94
C LYS A 148 -24.94 4.58 -5.25
N ILE A 149 -24.09 5.14 -6.10
CA ILE A 149 -22.77 4.60 -6.41
C ILE A 149 -21.78 5.18 -5.42
N GLU A 150 -21.19 4.33 -4.61
CA GLU A 150 -20.15 4.72 -3.65
C GLU A 150 -18.87 5.13 -4.39
N TYR A 151 -18.25 6.20 -3.92
CA TYR A 151 -16.98 6.68 -4.45
C TYR A 151 -16.14 7.33 -3.34
N ARG A 152 -14.85 7.44 -3.59
CA ARG A 152 -13.92 8.17 -2.73
C ARG A 152 -13.16 9.19 -3.55
N LEU A 153 -12.97 10.40 -3.00
CA LEU A 153 -12.28 11.48 -3.68
C LEU A 153 -10.76 11.30 -3.68
N GLY A 154 -10.13 11.80 -4.73
CA GLY A 154 -8.71 11.65 -4.98
C GLY A 154 -8.36 10.25 -5.47
N SER A 155 -7.10 9.88 -5.30
CA SER A 155 -6.61 8.49 -5.47
C SER A 155 -6.57 7.78 -4.12
N ALA A 156 -6.24 6.48 -4.12
CA ALA A 156 -6.02 5.72 -2.89
C ALA A 156 -5.11 6.51 -1.91
N GLY A 157 -5.55 6.62 -0.65
CA GLY A 157 -4.86 7.44 0.35
C GLY A 157 -5.27 8.91 0.42
N GLY A 158 -6.38 9.32 -0.26
CA GLY A 158 -6.97 10.65 -0.11
C GLY A 158 -6.29 11.76 -0.93
N GLY A 159 -5.61 11.41 -2.02
CA GLY A 159 -5.02 12.37 -2.96
C GLY A 159 -3.63 12.87 -2.53
N ASN A 160 -3.40 14.20 -2.58
CA ASN A 160 -2.08 14.77 -2.32
C ASN A 160 -1.69 14.72 -0.83
N GLN A 161 -0.69 13.91 -0.50
CA GLN A 161 -0.20 13.73 0.87
C GLN A 161 0.41 15.00 1.48
N LEU A 162 0.93 15.93 0.68
CA LEU A 162 1.42 17.23 1.18
C LEU A 162 0.32 18.08 1.85
N ARG A 163 -0.94 17.77 1.60
CA ARG A 163 -2.08 18.41 2.27
C ARG A 163 -2.40 17.85 3.63
N GLN A 164 -1.87 16.68 3.98
CA GLN A 164 -2.18 16.00 5.22
C GLN A 164 -1.54 16.69 6.43
N PRO A 165 -2.24 16.73 7.56
CA PRO A 165 -1.75 17.41 8.77
C PRO A 165 -0.41 16.87 9.26
N TYR A 166 -0.17 15.56 9.19
CA TYR A 166 1.09 14.97 9.62
C TYR A 166 2.29 15.45 8.78
N VAL A 167 2.10 15.58 7.46
CA VAL A 167 3.17 16.08 6.58
C VAL A 167 3.46 17.55 6.87
N LYS A 168 2.43 18.36 7.13
CA LYS A 168 2.62 19.76 7.54
C LYS A 168 3.43 19.88 8.83
N LYS A 169 3.19 18.99 9.81
CA LYS A 169 3.95 18.93 11.07
C LYS A 169 5.42 18.56 10.86
N MET A 170 5.76 17.80 9.81
CA MET A 170 7.13 17.45 9.45
C MET A 170 7.95 18.64 8.91
N LYS A 171 7.31 19.80 8.69
CA LYS A 171 7.96 21.05 8.19
C LYS A 171 8.75 20.84 6.90
N LEU A 172 8.25 19.99 5.99
CA LEU A 172 8.86 19.78 4.68
C LEU A 172 8.84 21.08 3.88
N LYS A 173 9.92 21.36 3.14
CA LYS A 173 10.05 22.57 2.31
C LYS A 173 9.26 22.51 1.00
N ASN A 174 8.73 21.34 0.64
CA ASN A 174 8.03 21.12 -0.62
C ASN A 174 6.73 21.93 -0.70
N LYS A 175 6.51 22.55 -1.86
CA LYS A 175 5.28 23.32 -2.16
C LYS A 175 4.32 22.50 -3.02
N LEU A 176 3.02 22.70 -2.84
CA LEU A 176 2.00 22.02 -3.64
C LEU A 176 2.16 22.29 -5.16
N THR A 177 2.68 23.47 -5.50
CA THR A 177 2.92 23.90 -6.89
C THR A 177 4.01 23.11 -7.61
N GLU A 178 4.89 22.44 -6.87
CA GLU A 178 5.95 21.58 -7.43
C GLU A 178 5.37 20.27 -7.99
N PHE A 179 4.15 19.91 -7.61
CA PHE A 179 3.49 18.66 -7.99
C PHE A 179 2.13 18.90 -8.67
N PRO A 180 2.08 19.58 -9.84
CA PRO A 180 0.83 20.00 -10.47
C PRO A 180 -0.07 18.82 -10.87
N ASN A 181 0.50 17.68 -11.29
CA ASN A 181 -0.24 16.48 -11.62
C ASN A 181 -0.89 15.84 -10.39
N VAL A 182 -0.18 15.83 -9.26
CA VAL A 182 -0.71 15.31 -7.98
C VAL A 182 -1.86 16.18 -7.49
N GLU A 183 -1.73 17.52 -7.61
CA GLU A 183 -2.79 18.47 -7.30
C GLU A 183 -4.00 18.33 -8.22
N HIS A 184 -3.78 18.03 -9.50
CA HIS A 184 -4.86 17.75 -10.43
C HIS A 184 -5.64 16.49 -10.04
N ILE A 185 -4.93 15.38 -9.75
CA ILE A 185 -5.52 14.13 -9.28
C ILE A 185 -6.27 14.35 -7.96
N HIS A 186 -5.68 15.08 -7.01
CA HIS A 186 -6.33 15.38 -5.75
C HIS A 186 -7.71 16.06 -5.93
N LYS A 187 -7.83 16.95 -6.91
CA LYS A 187 -9.02 17.79 -7.12
C LYS A 187 -10.03 17.17 -8.07
N TYR A 188 -9.60 16.34 -9.02
CA TYR A 188 -10.39 15.89 -10.16
C TYR A 188 -10.34 14.38 -10.39
N CYS A 189 -10.00 13.63 -9.36
CA CYS A 189 -10.06 12.18 -9.37
C CYS A 189 -11.02 11.67 -8.32
N PHE A 190 -11.70 10.57 -8.62
CA PHE A 190 -12.40 9.71 -7.67
C PHE A 190 -12.21 8.24 -8.06
N TYR A 191 -12.50 7.33 -7.14
CA TYR A 191 -12.46 5.88 -7.37
C TYR A 191 -13.51 5.14 -6.57
#